data_a330a2cd4007bebae4ea33cdf7a99bab
#
_entry.id   a330a2cd4007bebae4ea33cdf7a99bab
#
_cell.length_a   1.000
_cell.length_b   1.000
_cell.length_c   1.000
_cell.angle_alpha   90.00
_cell.angle_beta   90.00
_cell.angle_gamma   90.00
#
_symmetry.space_group_name_H-M   'P 1'
#
loop_
_entity.id
_entity.type
_entity.pdbx_description
1 polymer ?
#
loop_
_entity_poly.entity_id
_entity_poly.type
_entity_poly.pdbx_seq_one_letter_code
_entity_poly.pdbx_strand_id
1 'polypeptide(L)'
;MPTINQLVRKGRKKAVKKASTPALKGGPQKRGVCTRVYTSTPKKPNSALRKVARVRLTTGMEVAAYIPGMGHNLQEHSVVLVRGGRVKDLPGVRYHIVRGALDTLGVDDRRQGRSKYGAKRPK
;
A
#
# COMPACT_ATOMS: atom_id res chain seq x y z
N MET A 1 -31.87 5.31 22.97
CA MET A 1 -32.23 3.91 22.67
C MET A 1 -33.54 3.87 21.89
N PRO A 2 -33.57 3.14 20.78
CA PRO A 2 -34.83 2.99 20.04
C PRO A 2 -35.80 2.09 20.79
N THR A 3 -37.09 2.39 20.65
CA THR A 3 -38.13 1.56 21.23
C THR A 3 -38.36 0.32 20.36
N ILE A 4 -39.04 -0.69 20.94
CA ILE A 4 -39.38 -1.91 20.21
C ILE A 4 -40.21 -1.59 18.93
N ASN A 5 -41.14 -0.65 19.03
CA ASN A 5 -41.93 -0.25 17.88
C ASN A 5 -41.12 0.41 16.77
N GLN A 6 -40.10 1.18 17.13
CA GLN A 6 -39.17 1.76 16.15
C GLN A 6 -38.36 0.69 15.42
N LEU A 7 -37.91 -0.34 16.13
CA LEU A 7 -37.18 -1.45 15.53
C LEU A 7 -38.06 -2.28 14.60
N VAL A 8 -39.33 -2.48 14.98
CA VAL A 8 -40.29 -3.19 14.14
C VAL A 8 -40.55 -2.45 12.84
N ARG A 9 -40.72 -1.11 12.92
CA ARG A 9 -40.99 -0.30 11.74
C ARG A 9 -39.83 -0.14 10.80
N LYS A 10 -38.63 0.12 11.34
CA LYS A 10 -37.44 0.47 10.54
C LYS A 10 -36.44 -0.67 10.40
N GLY A 11 -36.47 -1.62 11.34
CA GLY A 11 -35.50 -2.70 11.39
C GLY A 11 -34.09 -2.22 11.69
N ARG A 12 -33.16 -3.14 11.74
CA ARG A 12 -31.73 -2.83 11.91
C ARG A 12 -31.05 -3.00 10.57
N LYS A 13 -30.24 -2.01 10.20
CA LYS A 13 -29.41 -2.11 9.01
C LYS A 13 -28.05 -2.66 9.41
N LYS A 14 -27.58 -3.64 8.66
CA LYS A 14 -26.21 -4.13 8.85
C LYS A 14 -25.22 -3.02 8.50
N ALA A 15 -24.20 -2.88 9.31
CA ALA A 15 -23.12 -1.95 8.99
C ALA A 15 -22.41 -2.44 7.73
N VAL A 16 -22.20 -1.53 6.78
CA VAL A 16 -21.49 -1.84 5.56
C VAL A 16 -20.00 -1.71 5.84
N LYS A 17 -19.26 -2.82 5.64
CA LYS A 17 -17.82 -2.83 5.84
C LYS A 17 -17.15 -2.21 4.61
N LYS A 18 -16.50 -1.07 4.82
CA LYS A 18 -15.76 -0.41 3.74
C LYS A 18 -14.46 -1.16 3.46
N ALA A 19 -14.09 -1.23 2.18
CA ALA A 19 -12.83 -1.82 1.80
C ALA A 19 -11.66 -1.01 2.38
N SER A 20 -10.62 -1.70 2.83
CA SER A 20 -9.40 -1.05 3.31
C SER A 20 -8.54 -0.55 2.15
N THR A 21 -8.81 -1.01 0.93
CA THR A 21 -8.04 -0.66 -0.26
C THR A 21 -8.95 -0.18 -1.39
N PRO A 22 -9.65 0.98 -1.20
CA PRO A 22 -10.59 1.45 -2.23
C PRO A 22 -9.94 1.79 -3.57
N ALA A 23 -8.67 2.17 -3.58
CA ALA A 23 -7.97 2.53 -4.81
C ALA A 23 -7.73 1.33 -5.73
N LEU A 24 -7.77 0.11 -5.21
CA LEU A 24 -7.58 -1.11 -6.01
C LEU A 24 -8.87 -1.59 -6.69
N LYS A 25 -10.00 -1.05 -6.29
CA LYS A 25 -11.33 -1.38 -6.85
C LYS A 25 -11.59 -2.88 -6.96
N GLY A 26 -11.26 -3.62 -5.90
CA GLY A 26 -11.47 -5.06 -5.83
C GLY A 26 -10.41 -5.92 -6.51
N GLY A 27 -9.43 -5.33 -7.18
CA GLY A 27 -8.32 -6.07 -7.78
C GLY A 27 -7.21 -6.34 -6.77
N PRO A 28 -6.39 -7.38 -6.98
CA PRO A 28 -5.27 -7.66 -6.07
C PRO A 28 -4.14 -6.65 -6.17
N GLN A 29 -3.89 -6.12 -7.38
CA GLN A 29 -2.88 -5.09 -7.61
C GLN A 29 -3.33 -4.15 -8.72
N LYS A 30 -2.71 -2.96 -8.75
CA LYS A 30 -2.93 -1.98 -9.83
C LYS A 30 -1.59 -1.35 -10.19
N ARG A 31 -1.42 -1.07 -11.48
CA ARG A 31 -0.26 -0.35 -11.98
C ARG A 31 -0.44 1.15 -11.73
N GLY A 32 0.66 1.83 -11.50
CA GLY A 32 0.64 3.27 -11.34
C GLY A 32 1.99 3.88 -11.69
N VAL A 33 2.01 5.20 -11.71
CA VAL A 33 3.21 5.99 -11.99
C VAL A 33 3.55 6.81 -10.75
N CYS A 34 4.81 6.77 -10.32
CA CYS A 34 5.27 7.54 -9.17
C CYS A 34 5.23 9.03 -9.52
N THR A 35 4.49 9.81 -8.73
CA THR A 35 4.46 11.27 -8.86
C THR A 35 5.48 11.93 -7.95
N ARG A 36 5.83 11.26 -6.84
CA ARG A 36 6.81 11.75 -5.88
C ARG A 36 7.35 10.57 -5.07
N VAL A 37 8.64 10.58 -4.80
CA VAL A 37 9.28 9.61 -3.91
C VAL A 37 9.94 10.37 -2.77
N TYR A 38 9.64 9.97 -1.53
CA TYR A 38 10.11 10.67 -0.35
C TYR A 38 10.25 9.73 0.84
N THR A 39 10.78 10.24 1.94
CA THR A 39 10.87 9.49 3.19
C THR A 39 9.86 10.06 4.18
N SER A 40 9.39 9.22 5.08
CA SER A 40 8.42 9.61 6.11
C SER A 40 8.82 9.02 7.45
N THR A 41 8.65 9.80 8.51
CA THR A 41 8.87 9.30 9.86
C THR A 41 7.66 8.50 10.33
N PRO A 42 7.86 7.37 11.05
CA PRO A 42 6.73 6.59 11.57
C PRO A 42 6.09 7.27 12.78
N LYS A 43 4.95 6.73 13.20
CA LYS A 43 4.29 7.16 14.42
C LYS A 43 5.14 6.81 15.63
N LYS A 44 4.99 7.59 16.73
CA LYS A 44 5.59 7.24 18.01
C LYS A 44 5.09 5.85 18.44
N PRO A 45 5.89 5.01 19.10
CA PRO A 45 7.25 5.27 19.62
C PRO A 45 8.38 4.95 18.63
N ASN A 46 8.07 4.66 17.38
CA ASN A 46 9.08 4.26 16.41
C ASN A 46 9.79 5.47 15.79
N SER A 47 11.03 5.25 15.37
CA SER A 47 11.84 6.28 14.72
C SER A 47 12.63 5.65 13.58
N ALA A 48 12.54 6.21 12.40
CA ALA A 48 13.27 5.75 11.22
C ALA A 48 12.95 6.68 10.04
N LEU A 49 13.62 6.45 8.92
CA LEU A 49 13.24 7.07 7.65
C LEU A 49 12.62 6.01 6.75
N ARG A 50 11.29 5.96 6.71
CA ARG A 50 10.54 5.01 5.89
C ARG A 50 10.44 5.55 4.46
N LYS A 51 10.71 4.70 3.48
CA LYS A 51 10.65 5.07 2.07
C LYS A 51 9.22 4.94 1.57
N VAL A 52 8.68 6.02 1.04
CA VAL A 52 7.29 6.09 0.58
C VAL A 52 7.26 6.74 -0.80
N ALA A 53 6.39 6.26 -1.65
CA ALA A 53 6.15 6.85 -2.96
C ALA A 53 4.69 7.25 -3.09
N ARG A 54 4.45 8.44 -3.64
CA ARG A 54 3.10 8.84 -4.02
C ARG A 54 2.87 8.39 -5.44
N VAL A 55 1.86 7.56 -5.65
CA VAL A 55 1.62 6.86 -6.92
C VAL A 55 0.23 7.19 -7.45
N ARG A 56 0.18 7.58 -8.72
CA ARG A 56 -1.09 7.75 -9.42
C ARG A 56 -1.43 6.46 -10.13
N LEU A 57 -2.52 5.83 -9.71
CA LEU A 57 -2.93 4.53 -10.23
C LEU A 57 -3.71 4.65 -11.53
N THR A 58 -3.78 3.55 -12.29
CA THR A 58 -4.59 3.48 -13.51
C THR A 58 -6.08 3.67 -13.24
N THR A 59 -6.52 3.48 -11.99
CA THR A 59 -7.89 3.78 -11.57
C THR A 59 -8.17 5.29 -11.43
N GLY A 60 -7.15 6.13 -11.57
CA GLY A 60 -7.26 7.59 -11.45
C GLY A 60 -7.01 8.12 -10.05
N MET A 61 -6.89 7.25 -9.06
CA MET A 61 -6.64 7.66 -7.67
C MET A 61 -5.15 7.78 -7.40
N GLU A 62 -4.77 8.78 -6.61
CA GLU A 62 -3.40 8.98 -6.17
C GLU A 62 -3.28 8.56 -4.72
N VAL A 63 -2.33 7.67 -4.42
CA VAL A 63 -2.16 7.09 -3.09
C VAL A 63 -0.70 7.08 -2.67
N ALA A 64 -0.47 7.05 -1.36
CA ALA A 64 0.86 6.84 -0.80
C ALA A 64 1.08 5.33 -0.62
N ALA A 65 2.18 4.82 -1.14
CA ALA A 65 2.52 3.41 -1.06
C ALA A 65 3.91 3.24 -0.46
N TYR A 66 4.06 2.26 0.42
CA TYR A 66 5.32 1.96 1.07
C TYR A 66 6.24 1.15 0.14
N ILE A 67 7.51 1.51 0.12
CA ILE A 67 8.53 0.78 -0.65
C ILE A 67 9.22 -0.19 0.32
N PRO A 68 8.91 -1.51 0.25
CA PRO A 68 9.48 -2.46 1.20
C PRO A 68 10.94 -2.80 0.90
N GLY A 69 11.64 -3.24 1.93
CA GLY A 69 13.03 -3.69 1.81
C GLY A 69 14.04 -2.56 1.95
N MET A 70 15.31 -2.90 1.78
CA MET A 70 16.41 -1.96 1.90
C MET A 70 16.75 -1.36 0.54
N GLY A 71 16.71 -0.04 0.44
CA GLY A 71 17.07 0.67 -0.77
C GLY A 71 16.07 0.50 -1.91
N HIS A 72 16.13 1.37 -2.89
CA HIS A 72 15.27 1.30 -4.08
C HIS A 72 15.89 2.14 -5.19
N ASN A 73 15.38 1.93 -6.41
CA ASN A 73 15.78 2.69 -7.59
C ASN A 73 14.67 3.60 -8.12
N LEU A 74 13.61 3.78 -7.34
CA LEU A 74 12.44 4.53 -7.80
C LEU A 74 12.71 6.03 -7.80
N GLN A 75 12.11 6.70 -8.79
CA GLN A 75 12.18 8.15 -8.94
C GLN A 75 10.86 8.62 -9.55
N GLU A 76 10.71 9.93 -9.68
CA GLU A 76 9.52 10.50 -10.32
C GLU A 76 9.35 9.90 -11.72
N HIS A 77 8.12 9.58 -12.07
CA HIS A 77 7.70 8.96 -13.34
C HIS A 77 8.06 7.47 -13.49
N SER A 78 8.57 6.81 -12.45
CA SER A 78 8.74 5.36 -12.47
C SER A 78 7.39 4.64 -12.48
N VAL A 79 7.26 3.60 -13.28
CA VAL A 79 6.05 2.78 -13.34
C VAL A 79 6.18 1.66 -12.30
N VAL A 80 5.17 1.52 -11.45
CA VAL A 80 5.20 0.56 -10.33
C VAL A 80 3.90 -0.22 -10.27
N LEU A 81 3.97 -1.37 -9.60
CA LEU A 81 2.81 -2.19 -9.29
C LEU A 81 2.50 -2.03 -7.79
N VAL A 82 1.25 -1.66 -7.47
CA VAL A 82 0.81 -1.39 -6.10
C VAL A 82 -0.16 -2.48 -5.66
N ARG A 83 0.05 -3.00 -4.46
CA ARG A 83 -0.84 -3.96 -3.82
C ARG A 83 -1.40 -3.40 -2.52
N GLY A 84 -2.44 -4.03 -1.98
CA GLY A 84 -2.97 -3.68 -0.67
C GLY A 84 -2.01 -4.09 0.45
N GLY A 85 -2.22 -3.51 1.59
CA GLY A 85 -1.43 -3.77 2.79
C GLY A 85 -1.07 -2.47 3.48
N ARG A 86 -1.61 -2.28 4.68
CA ARG A 86 -1.37 -1.07 5.46
C ARG A 86 -0.03 -1.15 6.20
N VAL A 87 0.64 -0.01 6.29
CA VAL A 87 1.82 0.15 7.15
C VAL A 87 1.35 0.79 8.45
N LYS A 88 1.40 0.03 9.54
CA LYS A 88 0.90 0.47 10.83
C LYS A 88 1.65 1.69 11.35
N ASP A 89 2.95 1.78 11.11
CA ASP A 89 3.82 2.86 11.56
C ASP A 89 3.60 4.18 10.81
N LEU A 90 3.01 4.13 9.62
CA LEU A 90 2.88 5.31 8.77
C LEU A 90 1.40 5.68 8.62
N PRO A 91 1.00 6.90 9.01
CA PRO A 91 -0.38 7.33 8.86
C PRO A 91 -0.76 7.51 7.39
N GLY A 92 -1.92 6.99 6.99
CA GLY A 92 -2.44 7.17 5.64
C GLY A 92 -1.81 6.27 4.58
N VAL A 93 -0.85 5.43 4.93
CA VAL A 93 -0.23 4.50 3.98
C VAL A 93 -0.94 3.16 4.06
N ARG A 94 -1.75 2.85 3.04
CA ARG A 94 -2.59 1.63 2.98
C ARG A 94 -2.12 0.65 1.91
N TYR A 95 -1.03 0.95 1.23
CA TYR A 95 -0.60 0.19 0.06
C TYR A 95 0.90 -0.05 0.11
N HIS A 96 1.33 -1.06 -0.61
CA HIS A 96 2.74 -1.40 -0.78
C HIS A 96 3.09 -1.47 -2.25
N ILE A 97 4.32 -1.12 -2.59
CA ILE A 97 4.85 -1.32 -3.94
C ILE A 97 5.43 -2.73 -4.02
N VAL A 98 5.11 -3.45 -5.11
CA VAL A 98 5.64 -4.81 -5.33
C VAL A 98 7.07 -4.71 -5.87
N ARG A 99 8.04 -5.27 -5.14
CA ARG A 99 9.44 -5.28 -5.55
C ARG A 99 9.66 -6.32 -6.65
N GLY A 100 10.52 -5.98 -7.60
CA GLY A 100 10.87 -6.89 -8.70
C GLY A 100 9.86 -6.88 -9.84
N ALA A 101 8.91 -5.94 -9.86
CA ALA A 101 7.91 -5.80 -10.91
C ALA A 101 8.02 -4.43 -11.57
N LEU A 102 7.80 -4.38 -12.89
CA LEU A 102 7.85 -3.14 -13.66
C LEU A 102 9.20 -2.42 -13.45
N ASP A 103 9.18 -1.12 -13.11
CA ASP A 103 10.41 -0.34 -12.94
C ASP A 103 11.07 -0.52 -11.56
N THR A 104 10.43 -1.26 -10.66
CA THR A 104 10.98 -1.49 -9.32
C THR A 104 11.91 -2.71 -9.32
N LEU A 105 13.18 -2.48 -9.01
CA LEU A 105 14.12 -3.58 -8.88
C LEU A 105 13.88 -4.35 -7.58
N GLY A 106 14.30 -5.62 -7.55
CA GLY A 106 14.28 -6.40 -6.31
C GLY A 106 15.31 -5.88 -5.32
N VAL A 107 15.22 -6.36 -4.08
CA VAL A 107 16.17 -5.99 -3.02
C VAL A 107 17.49 -6.73 -3.25
N ASP A 108 18.59 -5.98 -3.29
CA ASP A 108 19.91 -6.54 -3.50
C ASP A 108 20.38 -7.37 -2.31
N ASP A 109 21.16 -8.42 -2.59
CA ASP A 109 21.83 -9.27 -1.58
C ASP A 109 20.87 -9.96 -0.60
N ARG A 110 19.61 -10.03 -0.96
CA ARG A 110 18.62 -10.71 -0.11
C ARG A 110 18.65 -12.21 -0.38
N ARG A 111 18.81 -13.01 0.68
CA ARG A 111 18.91 -14.47 0.59
C ARG A 111 17.69 -15.20 1.11
N GLN A 112 16.94 -14.58 2.03
CA GLN A 112 15.74 -15.16 2.62
C GLN A 112 14.52 -14.31 2.26
N GLY A 113 13.36 -14.97 2.06
CA GLY A 113 12.13 -14.27 1.71
C GLY A 113 12.20 -13.54 0.38
N ARG A 114 12.94 -14.07 -0.56
CA ARG A 114 13.22 -13.41 -1.84
C ARG A 114 11.97 -13.10 -2.66
N SER A 115 10.99 -13.98 -2.61
CA SER A 115 9.73 -13.77 -3.34
C SER A 115 8.99 -12.51 -2.88
N LYS A 116 9.09 -12.18 -1.61
CA LYS A 116 8.42 -10.99 -1.05
C LYS A 116 9.08 -9.69 -1.50
N TYR A 117 10.36 -9.74 -1.85
CA TYR A 117 11.14 -8.55 -2.17
C TYR A 117 11.70 -8.58 -3.60
N GLY A 118 11.22 -9.49 -4.42
CA GLY A 118 11.60 -9.55 -5.82
C GLY A 118 13.06 -9.87 -6.10
N ALA A 119 13.73 -10.52 -5.14
CA ALA A 119 15.15 -10.86 -5.31
C ALA A 119 15.32 -12.14 -6.10
N LYS A 120 16.34 -12.15 -6.98
CA LYS A 120 16.67 -13.33 -7.78
C LYS A 120 17.43 -14.35 -6.95
N ARG A 121 17.40 -15.61 -7.40
CA ARG A 121 18.13 -16.69 -6.76
C ARG A 121 19.62 -16.36 -6.73
N PRO A 122 20.27 -16.40 -5.57
CA PRO A 122 21.72 -16.20 -5.51
C PRO A 122 22.45 -17.35 -6.18
N LYS A 123 23.52 -17.00 -6.88
CA LYS A 123 24.38 -18.00 -7.53
C LYS A 123 25.31 -18.65 -6.53
#